data_ac2be63247837b4edfbbcbe352b6c35d
#
_entry.id   ac2be63247837b4edfbbcbe352b6c35d
#
_cell.length_a   1.000
_cell.length_b   1.000
_cell.length_c   1.000
_cell.angle_alpha   90.00
_cell.angle_beta   90.00
_cell.angle_gamma   90.00
#
_symmetry.space_group_name_H-M   'P 1'
#
loop_
_entity.id
_entity.type
_entity.pdbx_description
1 polymer ?
#
loop_
_entity_poly.entity_id
_entity_poly.type
_entity_poly.pdbx_seq_one_letter_code
_entity_poly.pdbx_strand_id
1 'polypeptide(L)'
;MAPDVAPPVTAPPVTGEVPREAPRDLAALHGTEQTRTYPCNSCGAELHFDIKLQKLACAHCGAVHDLSVDLTQSAVEQDLRTALEALQNGRLHGQRSISAEHKEIVCQNCGGHSTFSGSLTAERCPYCATPIQRDDVHNAPDRLAVDGVVPFQIDAKSATSVIDEWINSRRFAPTEFKTYNRTGSFSSVYTAYFTYDADTEATYTGRRGDDYTVTVGSGDDERTETRTNWFPVSGVVTNSFDDITVFANDGFDRARVAKLEPWPTQTAKSYSPEFVAGHLCRTYDNDVEQCMGEATTKMEAEIDQTIRRDIGGDRQDVDSRIIDWRKMTYKHLLLPIWLLTVIYQDKPFQVYINGVTGEVQGARPWSKVKIIAAAVIILVVIIVLIVLLKSRKS
;
A
#
# COMPACT_ATOMS: atom_id res chain seq x y z
N MET A 1 -42.87 -49.40 -43.70
CA MET A 1 -42.43 -49.27 -42.29
C MET A 1 -41.80 -47.89 -42.16
N ALA A 2 -42.56 -46.95 -41.66
CA ALA A 2 -42.06 -45.58 -41.34
C ALA A 2 -41.60 -45.58 -39.91
N PRO A 3 -40.52 -44.85 -39.54
CA PRO A 3 -40.07 -44.77 -38.16
C PRO A 3 -40.95 -43.78 -37.34
N ASP A 4 -41.32 -44.20 -36.14
CA ASP A 4 -42.04 -43.45 -35.11
C ASP A 4 -41.28 -42.18 -34.74
N VAL A 5 -41.93 -41.03 -34.88
CA VAL A 5 -41.47 -39.74 -34.40
C VAL A 5 -42.06 -39.53 -33.02
N ALA A 6 -41.18 -39.49 -32.01
CA ALA A 6 -41.59 -39.17 -30.62
C ALA A 6 -42.08 -37.72 -30.51
N PRO A 7 -43.10 -37.42 -29.67
CA PRO A 7 -43.63 -36.08 -29.51
C PRO A 7 -42.65 -35.16 -28.74
N PRO A 8 -42.71 -33.84 -28.96
CA PRO A 8 -41.82 -32.88 -28.32
C PRO A 8 -42.15 -32.77 -26.82
N VAL A 9 -41.10 -32.86 -26.00
CA VAL A 9 -41.15 -32.65 -24.56
C VAL A 9 -41.36 -31.16 -24.32
N THR A 10 -42.52 -30.76 -23.84
CA THR A 10 -42.80 -29.39 -23.35
C THR A 10 -42.14 -29.20 -22.00
N ALA A 11 -41.21 -28.23 -21.92
CA ALA A 11 -40.62 -27.80 -20.67
C ALA A 11 -41.73 -27.17 -19.73
N PRO A 12 -41.70 -27.43 -18.43
CA PRO A 12 -42.63 -26.81 -17.50
C PRO A 12 -42.37 -25.28 -17.37
N PRO A 13 -43.44 -24.48 -17.09
CA PRO A 13 -43.31 -23.05 -16.90
C PRO A 13 -42.49 -22.76 -15.63
N VAL A 14 -41.40 -22.00 -15.79
CA VAL A 14 -40.62 -21.47 -14.67
C VAL A 14 -41.42 -20.33 -14.03
N THR A 15 -42.31 -20.65 -13.08
CA THR A 15 -42.90 -19.71 -12.16
C THR A 15 -42.13 -19.81 -10.85
N GLY A 16 -40.96 -19.20 -10.79
CA GLY A 16 -40.20 -18.96 -9.59
C GLY A 16 -39.91 -17.47 -9.53
N GLU A 17 -40.74 -16.71 -8.79
CA GLU A 17 -40.28 -15.39 -8.33
C GLU A 17 -39.00 -15.61 -7.56
N VAL A 18 -37.88 -15.05 -8.11
CA VAL A 18 -36.65 -14.92 -7.37
C VAL A 18 -36.96 -14.03 -6.16
N PRO A 19 -36.79 -14.52 -4.93
CA PRO A 19 -36.98 -13.69 -3.76
C PRO A 19 -36.03 -12.48 -3.92
N ARG A 20 -36.61 -11.27 -3.96
CA ARG A 20 -35.81 -10.05 -3.79
C ARG A 20 -35.22 -10.15 -2.40
N GLU A 21 -33.90 -10.44 -2.33
CA GLU A 21 -33.16 -10.34 -1.07
C GLU A 21 -33.42 -8.95 -0.47
N ALA A 22 -33.83 -8.94 0.80
CA ALA A 22 -33.93 -7.70 1.57
C ALA A 22 -32.59 -6.96 1.52
N PRO A 23 -32.60 -5.61 1.55
CA PRO A 23 -31.34 -4.85 1.58
C PRO A 23 -30.50 -5.39 2.74
N ARG A 24 -29.35 -5.99 2.41
CA ARG A 24 -28.41 -6.47 3.43
C ARG A 24 -27.97 -5.25 4.22
N ASP A 25 -28.00 -5.37 5.53
CA ASP A 25 -27.52 -4.34 6.44
C ASP A 25 -26.03 -4.13 6.16
N LEU A 26 -25.71 -3.01 5.49
CA LEU A 26 -24.34 -2.68 5.08
C LEU A 26 -23.40 -2.51 6.29
N ALA A 27 -23.95 -2.25 7.47
CA ALA A 27 -23.19 -2.20 8.73
C ALA A 27 -22.68 -3.57 9.19
N ALA A 28 -23.27 -4.68 8.70
CA ALA A 28 -22.82 -6.05 9.00
C ALA A 28 -21.75 -6.57 8.02
N LEU A 29 -21.41 -5.81 6.98
CA LEU A 29 -20.36 -6.15 6.02
C LEU A 29 -19.02 -5.65 6.54
N HIS A 30 -18.53 -6.27 7.60
CA HIS A 30 -17.14 -6.04 8.02
C HIS A 30 -16.22 -6.34 6.84
N GLY A 31 -15.71 -5.28 6.23
CA GLY A 31 -14.49 -5.11 5.48
C GLY A 31 -13.91 -6.23 4.61
N THR A 32 -14.66 -7.27 4.28
CA THR A 32 -14.22 -8.21 3.26
C THR A 32 -14.58 -7.62 1.91
N GLU A 33 -13.62 -6.97 1.34
CA GLU A 33 -13.77 -6.29 0.09
C GLU A 33 -13.84 -7.31 -1.04
N GLN A 34 -15.00 -7.33 -1.61
CA GLN A 34 -15.26 -8.06 -2.82
C GLN A 34 -15.16 -7.11 -3.99
N THR A 35 -14.75 -7.64 -5.12
CA THR A 35 -15.09 -7.02 -6.39
C THR A 35 -16.61 -7.01 -6.49
N ARG A 36 -17.25 -5.90 -6.14
CA ARG A 36 -18.70 -5.74 -6.27
C ARG A 36 -19.02 -5.26 -7.65
N THR A 37 -20.06 -5.85 -8.22
CA THR A 37 -20.64 -5.40 -9.46
C THR A 37 -21.93 -4.64 -9.14
N TYR A 38 -22.09 -3.49 -9.78
CA TYR A 38 -23.30 -2.69 -9.65
C TYR A 38 -24.05 -2.76 -10.99
N PRO A 39 -25.26 -3.34 -11.06
CA PRO A 39 -26.01 -3.40 -12.30
C PRO A 39 -26.48 -2.01 -12.72
N CYS A 40 -26.25 -1.69 -13.99
CA CYS A 40 -26.76 -0.46 -14.59
C CYS A 40 -28.28 -0.50 -14.73
N ASN A 41 -28.99 0.49 -14.19
CA ASN A 41 -30.44 0.58 -14.28
C ASN A 41 -30.96 0.74 -15.72
N SER A 42 -30.10 1.17 -16.66
CA SER A 42 -30.49 1.42 -18.04
C SER A 42 -30.33 0.21 -18.95
N CYS A 43 -29.29 -0.66 -18.73
CA CYS A 43 -29.00 -1.76 -19.64
C CYS A 43 -28.62 -3.08 -18.94
N GLY A 44 -28.57 -3.11 -17.61
CA GLY A 44 -28.22 -4.31 -16.83
C GLY A 44 -26.72 -4.66 -16.81
N ALA A 45 -25.87 -3.95 -17.57
CA ALA A 45 -24.43 -4.16 -17.52
C ALA A 45 -23.83 -3.60 -16.23
N GLU A 46 -22.59 -3.98 -15.93
CA GLU A 46 -21.90 -3.56 -14.72
C GLU A 46 -21.50 -2.07 -14.74
N LEU A 47 -21.70 -1.41 -13.61
CA LEU A 47 -21.21 -0.07 -13.33
C LEU A 47 -19.81 -0.15 -12.69
N HIS A 48 -18.94 0.75 -13.09
CA HIS A 48 -17.60 0.90 -12.54
C HIS A 48 -17.43 2.32 -12.00
N PHE A 49 -16.65 2.50 -10.96
CA PHE A 49 -16.27 3.83 -10.52
C PHE A 49 -15.36 4.50 -11.56
N ASP A 50 -15.84 5.58 -12.15
CA ASP A 50 -15.08 6.35 -13.13
C ASP A 50 -14.22 7.39 -12.40
N ILE A 51 -12.91 7.23 -12.54
CA ILE A 51 -11.90 8.04 -11.85
C ILE A 51 -11.98 9.51 -12.25
N LYS A 52 -12.34 9.81 -13.52
CA LYS A 52 -12.42 11.20 -14.01
C LYS A 52 -13.70 11.89 -13.59
N LEU A 53 -14.80 11.15 -13.64
CA LEU A 53 -16.11 11.67 -13.26
C LEU A 53 -16.35 11.64 -11.75
N GLN A 54 -15.57 10.83 -11.00
CA GLN A 54 -15.79 10.54 -9.57
C GLN A 54 -17.24 10.07 -9.32
N LYS A 55 -17.75 9.24 -10.22
CA LYS A 55 -19.13 8.69 -10.25
C LYS A 55 -19.12 7.27 -10.76
N LEU A 56 -20.24 6.57 -10.60
CA LEU A 56 -20.42 5.28 -11.26
C LEU A 56 -20.78 5.49 -12.73
N ALA A 57 -20.09 4.80 -13.64
CA ALA A 57 -20.32 4.86 -15.06
C ALA A 57 -20.49 3.46 -15.67
N CYS A 58 -21.38 3.34 -16.65
CA CYS A 58 -21.59 2.13 -17.41
C CYS A 58 -20.71 2.15 -18.67
N ALA A 59 -19.78 1.22 -18.79
CA ALA A 59 -18.93 1.12 -19.98
C ALA A 59 -19.71 0.68 -21.24
N HIS A 60 -20.90 0.05 -21.08
CA HIS A 60 -21.70 -0.46 -22.20
C HIS A 60 -22.63 0.61 -22.81
N CYS A 61 -23.39 1.34 -21.99
CA CYS A 61 -24.39 2.30 -22.51
C CYS A 61 -24.03 3.77 -22.21
N GLY A 62 -22.93 4.03 -21.50
CA GLY A 62 -22.48 5.38 -21.13
C GLY A 62 -23.31 6.05 -20.04
N ALA A 63 -24.27 5.36 -19.42
CA ALA A 63 -25.04 5.94 -18.31
C ALA A 63 -24.13 6.25 -17.12
N VAL A 64 -24.36 7.39 -16.48
CA VAL A 64 -23.60 7.86 -15.31
C VAL A 64 -24.57 7.98 -14.13
N HIS A 65 -24.17 7.48 -12.97
CA HIS A 65 -24.95 7.50 -11.74
C HIS A 65 -24.15 8.19 -10.64
N ASP A 66 -24.82 9.04 -9.87
CA ASP A 66 -24.22 9.65 -8.68
C ASP A 66 -23.99 8.58 -7.61
N LEU A 67 -22.96 8.78 -6.78
CA LEU A 67 -22.74 7.94 -5.61
C LEU A 67 -23.87 8.18 -4.61
N SER A 68 -24.24 7.13 -3.89
CA SER A 68 -25.29 7.21 -2.85
C SER A 68 -24.80 7.89 -1.58
N VAL A 69 -23.50 8.15 -1.47
CA VAL A 69 -22.85 8.73 -0.28
C VAL A 69 -22.64 10.23 -0.43
N ASP A 70 -22.64 10.90 0.71
CA ASP A 70 -22.26 12.31 0.79
C ASP A 70 -20.74 12.46 0.68
N LEU A 71 -20.27 12.96 -0.47
CA LEU A 71 -18.84 13.18 -0.75
C LEU A 71 -18.20 14.25 0.14
N THR A 72 -18.99 14.98 0.93
CA THR A 72 -18.45 15.97 1.89
C THR A 72 -18.03 15.33 3.21
N GLN A 73 -18.50 14.10 3.49
CA GLN A 73 -18.14 13.38 4.71
C GLN A 73 -16.73 12.80 4.60
N SER A 74 -15.88 13.20 5.54
CA SER A 74 -14.53 12.64 5.69
C SER A 74 -14.56 11.37 6.53
N ALA A 75 -13.53 10.55 6.39
CA ALA A 75 -13.28 9.42 7.29
C ALA A 75 -13.15 9.92 8.74
N VAL A 76 -13.74 9.17 9.66
CA VAL A 76 -13.78 9.51 11.09
C VAL A 76 -12.76 8.68 11.84
N GLU A 77 -12.01 9.32 12.74
CA GLU A 77 -11.07 8.67 13.64
C GLU A 77 -11.81 7.81 14.67
N GLN A 78 -11.23 6.65 14.97
CA GLN A 78 -11.74 5.70 15.93
C GLN A 78 -10.83 5.65 17.16
N ASP A 79 -11.41 5.43 18.33
CA ASP A 79 -10.62 5.23 19.55
C ASP A 79 -9.87 3.89 19.50
N LEU A 80 -8.54 3.94 19.57
CA LEU A 80 -7.69 2.76 19.42
C LEU A 80 -7.89 1.75 20.56
N ARG A 81 -8.08 2.23 21.81
CA ARG A 81 -8.27 1.36 22.97
C ARG A 81 -9.55 0.54 22.82
N THR A 82 -10.63 1.19 22.46
CA THR A 82 -11.93 0.54 22.22
C THR A 82 -11.82 -0.55 21.15
N ALA A 83 -11.10 -0.27 20.06
CA ALA A 83 -10.89 -1.26 18.99
C ALA A 83 -10.07 -2.46 19.46
N LEU A 84 -8.98 -2.24 20.21
CA LEU A 84 -8.16 -3.32 20.77
C LEU A 84 -8.95 -4.19 21.77
N GLU A 85 -9.74 -3.57 22.63
CA GLU A 85 -10.63 -4.29 23.55
C GLU A 85 -11.66 -5.14 22.81
N ALA A 86 -12.29 -4.60 21.76
CA ALA A 86 -13.23 -5.31 20.92
C ALA A 86 -12.61 -6.52 20.23
N LEU A 87 -11.40 -6.38 19.66
CA LEU A 87 -10.66 -7.45 19.02
C LEU A 87 -10.27 -8.55 20.03
N GLN A 88 -9.81 -8.17 21.22
CA GLN A 88 -9.47 -9.12 22.27
C GLN A 88 -10.70 -9.89 22.76
N ASN A 89 -11.81 -9.20 22.97
CA ASN A 89 -13.09 -9.83 23.35
C ASN A 89 -13.60 -10.76 22.25
N GLY A 90 -13.53 -10.36 20.98
CA GLY A 90 -13.90 -11.20 19.84
C GLY A 90 -13.03 -12.47 19.77
N ARG A 91 -11.73 -12.36 19.96
CA ARG A 91 -10.80 -13.50 20.02
C ARG A 91 -11.11 -14.46 21.19
N LEU A 92 -11.45 -13.92 22.37
CA LEU A 92 -11.78 -14.71 23.56
C LEU A 92 -13.12 -15.46 23.46
N HIS A 93 -14.11 -14.87 22.80
CA HIS A 93 -15.46 -15.44 22.69
C HIS A 93 -15.63 -16.32 21.44
N GLY A 94 -14.60 -16.49 20.62
CA GLY A 94 -14.63 -17.36 19.44
C GLY A 94 -15.79 -16.98 18.50
N GLN A 95 -16.01 -15.68 18.27
CA GLN A 95 -17.05 -15.21 17.36
C GLN A 95 -16.85 -15.89 16.01
N ARG A 96 -17.84 -16.69 15.62
CA ARG A 96 -17.85 -17.38 14.34
C ARG A 96 -17.88 -16.34 13.25
N SER A 97 -16.96 -16.49 12.27
CA SER A 97 -16.94 -15.73 11.05
C SER A 97 -18.35 -15.54 10.50
N ILE A 98 -18.68 -14.30 10.21
CA ILE A 98 -19.94 -13.95 9.60
C ILE A 98 -19.96 -14.54 8.20
N SER A 99 -20.94 -15.40 7.98
CA SER A 99 -21.39 -16.04 6.73
C SER A 99 -20.45 -17.01 6.01
N ALA A 100 -20.93 -18.25 5.87
CA ALA A 100 -20.33 -19.34 5.08
C ALA A 100 -20.23 -19.03 3.54
N GLU A 101 -20.67 -17.87 3.10
CA GLU A 101 -20.66 -17.48 1.69
C GLU A 101 -19.39 -16.76 1.24
N HIS A 102 -18.59 -16.26 2.15
CA HIS A 102 -17.36 -15.57 1.87
C HIS A 102 -16.18 -16.50 2.11
N LYS A 103 -15.37 -16.70 1.07
CA LYS A 103 -14.20 -17.56 1.12
C LYS A 103 -12.96 -16.75 0.82
N GLU A 104 -11.96 -16.92 1.63
CA GLU A 104 -10.65 -16.35 1.42
C GLU A 104 -9.75 -17.33 0.70
N ILE A 105 -9.05 -16.85 -0.32
CA ILE A 105 -8.02 -17.61 -1.04
C ILE A 105 -6.66 -16.98 -0.74
N VAL A 106 -5.74 -17.78 -0.24
CA VAL A 106 -4.35 -17.36 0.01
C VAL A 106 -3.47 -17.83 -1.12
N CYS A 107 -2.75 -16.92 -1.75
CA CYS A 107 -1.79 -17.27 -2.78
C CYS A 107 -0.52 -17.83 -2.14
N GLN A 108 -0.19 -19.09 -2.39
CA GLN A 108 0.99 -19.76 -1.84
C GLN A 108 2.32 -19.15 -2.29
N ASN A 109 2.33 -18.43 -3.43
CA ASN A 109 3.54 -17.84 -3.95
C ASN A 109 3.87 -16.48 -3.34
N CYS A 110 2.86 -15.63 -3.07
CA CYS A 110 3.09 -14.27 -2.57
C CYS A 110 2.43 -13.96 -1.23
N GLY A 111 1.70 -14.92 -0.63
CA GLY A 111 0.94 -14.73 0.60
C GLY A 111 -0.25 -13.77 0.47
N GLY A 112 -0.56 -13.32 -0.75
CA GLY A 112 -1.65 -12.38 -0.97
C GLY A 112 -3.00 -13.00 -0.72
N HIS A 113 -3.84 -12.33 0.07
CA HIS A 113 -5.19 -12.75 0.39
C HIS A 113 -6.19 -12.10 -0.57
N SER A 114 -7.13 -12.87 -1.09
CA SER A 114 -8.24 -12.40 -1.93
C SER A 114 -9.52 -13.06 -1.46
N THR A 115 -10.59 -12.27 -1.34
CA THR A 115 -11.88 -12.79 -0.89
C THR A 115 -12.80 -12.96 -2.08
N PHE A 116 -13.34 -14.16 -2.25
CA PHE A 116 -14.24 -14.51 -3.34
C PHE A 116 -15.61 -14.89 -2.83
N SER A 117 -16.65 -14.46 -3.55
CA SER A 117 -18.01 -14.93 -3.34
C SER A 117 -18.38 -15.94 -4.44
N GLY A 118 -19.08 -17.01 -4.08
CA GLY A 118 -19.62 -17.98 -5.02
C GLY A 118 -18.70 -19.16 -5.36
N SER A 119 -18.91 -19.78 -6.52
CA SER A 119 -18.32 -21.05 -6.94
C SER A 119 -17.01 -20.92 -7.73
N LEU A 120 -16.24 -19.87 -7.50
CA LEU A 120 -14.96 -19.69 -8.19
C LEU A 120 -14.03 -20.89 -7.91
N THR A 121 -13.52 -21.54 -8.94
CA THR A 121 -12.75 -22.78 -8.80
C THR A 121 -11.28 -22.62 -9.13
N ALA A 122 -10.93 -21.64 -9.95
CA ALA A 122 -9.55 -21.32 -10.29
C ALA A 122 -9.47 -19.90 -10.86
N GLU A 123 -8.47 -19.12 -10.42
CA GLU A 123 -8.17 -17.80 -10.94
C GLU A 123 -6.67 -17.52 -10.84
N ARG A 124 -6.21 -16.48 -11.53
CA ARG A 124 -4.83 -16.01 -11.33
C ARG A 124 -4.79 -15.03 -10.20
N CYS A 125 -3.83 -15.19 -9.31
CA CYS A 125 -3.60 -14.24 -8.23
C CYS A 125 -3.50 -12.82 -8.81
N PRO A 126 -4.32 -11.87 -8.36
CA PRO A 126 -4.30 -10.51 -8.87
C PRO A 126 -3.00 -9.77 -8.53
N TYR A 127 -2.19 -10.31 -7.61
CA TYR A 127 -0.99 -9.68 -7.11
C TYR A 127 0.30 -10.18 -7.76
N CYS A 128 0.41 -11.51 -8.00
CA CYS A 128 1.62 -12.09 -8.58
C CYS A 128 1.36 -12.93 -9.84
N ALA A 129 0.12 -12.98 -10.32
CA ALA A 129 -0.32 -13.76 -11.49
C ALA A 129 -0.12 -15.28 -11.38
N THR A 130 0.22 -15.83 -10.20
CA THR A 130 0.30 -17.28 -9.99
C THR A 130 -1.10 -17.90 -10.04
N PRO A 131 -1.28 -19.06 -10.70
CA PRO A 131 -2.55 -19.79 -10.63
C PRO A 131 -2.88 -20.17 -9.19
N ILE A 132 -4.10 -19.85 -8.75
CA ILE A 132 -4.63 -20.21 -7.43
C ILE A 132 -5.59 -21.38 -7.61
N GLN A 133 -5.44 -22.38 -6.76
CA GLN A 133 -6.30 -23.56 -6.74
C GLN A 133 -7.31 -23.49 -5.59
N ARG A 134 -8.44 -24.19 -5.75
CA ARG A 134 -9.55 -24.17 -4.78
C ARG A 134 -9.18 -24.75 -3.41
N ASP A 135 -8.15 -25.58 -3.31
CA ASP A 135 -7.69 -26.19 -2.07
C ASP A 135 -7.15 -25.15 -1.08
N ASP A 136 -6.77 -23.96 -1.55
CA ASP A 136 -6.28 -22.84 -0.74
C ASP A 136 -7.42 -21.97 -0.21
N VAL A 137 -8.68 -22.40 -0.38
CA VAL A 137 -9.87 -21.64 0.02
C VAL A 137 -10.27 -21.94 1.46
N HIS A 138 -10.40 -20.90 2.27
CA HIS A 138 -10.89 -20.98 3.63
C HIS A 138 -11.87 -19.83 3.97
N ASN A 139 -12.50 -19.88 5.12
CA ASN A 139 -13.41 -18.82 5.55
C ASN A 139 -12.63 -17.53 5.81
N ALA A 140 -13.18 -16.40 5.33
CA ALA A 140 -12.61 -15.09 5.63
C ALA A 140 -12.66 -14.80 7.14
N PRO A 141 -11.58 -14.33 7.75
CA PRO A 141 -11.57 -13.96 9.17
C PRO A 141 -12.41 -12.70 9.42
N ASP A 142 -12.84 -12.52 10.67
CA ASP A 142 -13.49 -11.28 11.10
C ASP A 142 -12.46 -10.13 11.06
N ARG A 143 -12.90 -8.96 10.54
CA ARG A 143 -12.04 -7.81 10.32
C ARG A 143 -12.69 -6.52 10.82
N LEU A 144 -11.86 -5.54 11.17
CA LEU A 144 -12.33 -4.17 11.45
C LEU A 144 -12.94 -3.55 10.18
N ALA A 145 -14.00 -2.80 10.36
CA ALA A 145 -14.64 -2.06 9.26
C ALA A 145 -13.65 -1.07 8.63
N VAL A 146 -13.88 -0.75 7.36
CA VAL A 146 -13.17 0.33 6.68
C VAL A 146 -13.81 1.66 7.05
N ASP A 147 -13.04 2.59 7.59
CA ASP A 147 -13.50 3.93 7.97
C ASP A 147 -13.54 4.88 6.79
N GLY A 148 -12.57 4.73 5.87
CA GLY A 148 -12.49 5.66 4.74
C GLY A 148 -11.74 5.12 3.54
N VAL A 149 -11.87 5.87 2.45
CA VAL A 149 -11.22 5.60 1.18
C VAL A 149 -10.65 6.90 0.59
N VAL A 150 -9.44 6.84 0.05
CA VAL A 150 -8.93 7.89 -0.82
C VAL A 150 -9.19 7.44 -2.26
N PRO A 151 -10.11 8.10 -3.01
CA PRO A 151 -10.42 7.67 -4.37
C PRO A 151 -9.24 7.83 -5.32
N PHE A 152 -9.15 6.96 -6.33
CA PHE A 152 -8.21 7.15 -7.43
C PHE A 152 -8.37 8.53 -8.07
N GLN A 153 -7.24 9.18 -8.39
CA GLN A 153 -7.19 10.44 -9.17
C GLN A 153 -6.48 10.21 -10.52
N ILE A 154 -5.63 9.21 -10.59
CA ILE A 154 -4.87 8.83 -11.79
C ILE A 154 -5.61 7.72 -12.51
N ASP A 155 -6.10 7.97 -13.72
CA ASP A 155 -6.77 6.96 -14.54
C ASP A 155 -5.78 5.94 -15.15
N ALA A 156 -6.30 4.84 -15.67
CA ALA A 156 -5.50 3.75 -16.23
C ALA A 156 -4.58 4.22 -17.38
N LYS A 157 -5.05 5.16 -18.21
CA LYS A 157 -4.26 5.70 -19.32
C LYS A 157 -3.08 6.52 -18.83
N SER A 158 -3.32 7.39 -17.87
CA SER A 158 -2.28 8.22 -17.23
C SER A 158 -1.29 7.34 -16.48
N ALA A 159 -1.76 6.35 -15.72
CA ALA A 159 -0.92 5.40 -15.01
C ALA A 159 -0.03 4.60 -15.98
N THR A 160 -0.57 4.15 -17.12
CA THR A 160 0.22 3.47 -18.17
C THR A 160 1.31 4.38 -18.73
N SER A 161 0.99 5.67 -18.99
CA SER A 161 1.98 6.63 -19.49
C SER A 161 3.14 6.82 -18.51
N VAL A 162 2.82 6.96 -17.23
CA VAL A 162 3.82 7.14 -16.15
C VAL A 162 4.70 5.89 -15.99
N ILE A 163 4.12 4.68 -16.11
CA ILE A 163 4.88 3.43 -16.14
C ILE A 163 5.83 3.36 -17.34
N ASP A 164 5.34 3.67 -18.53
CA ASP A 164 6.13 3.64 -19.76
C ASP A 164 7.34 4.58 -19.64
N GLU A 165 7.14 5.77 -19.10
CA GLU A 165 8.20 6.72 -18.84
C GLU A 165 9.20 6.18 -17.80
N TRP A 166 8.70 5.64 -16.67
CA TRP A 166 9.51 5.04 -15.63
C TRP A 166 10.37 3.88 -16.17
N ILE A 167 9.78 2.92 -16.90
CA ILE A 167 10.49 1.77 -17.48
C ILE A 167 11.55 2.25 -18.50
N ASN A 168 11.19 3.21 -19.36
CA ASN A 168 12.09 3.72 -20.39
C ASN A 168 13.28 4.49 -19.82
N SER A 169 13.10 5.17 -18.68
CA SER A 169 14.19 5.86 -17.97
C SER A 169 15.23 4.88 -17.41
N ARG A 170 14.92 3.58 -17.30
CA ARG A 170 15.81 2.56 -16.72
C ARG A 170 16.81 2.03 -17.75
N ARG A 171 17.96 2.72 -17.89
CA ARG A 171 18.98 2.46 -18.93
C ARG A 171 19.52 1.03 -18.90
N PHE A 172 19.71 0.43 -17.72
CA PHE A 172 20.27 -0.91 -17.54
C PHE A 172 19.21 -2.03 -17.46
N ALA A 173 17.94 -1.75 -17.68
CA ALA A 173 16.91 -2.80 -17.82
C ALA A 173 17.10 -3.53 -19.16
N PRO A 174 16.85 -4.86 -19.23
CA PRO A 174 16.84 -5.61 -20.49
C PRO A 174 15.85 -5.01 -21.47
N THR A 175 16.15 -5.13 -22.76
CA THR A 175 15.25 -4.60 -23.81
C THR A 175 13.92 -5.35 -23.80
N GLU A 176 13.99 -6.66 -23.61
CA GLU A 176 12.84 -7.55 -23.50
C GLU A 176 11.91 -7.12 -22.35
N PHE A 177 12.48 -6.74 -21.19
CA PHE A 177 11.68 -6.22 -20.08
C PHE A 177 10.91 -4.95 -20.47
N LYS A 178 11.48 -4.09 -21.28
CA LYS A 178 10.82 -2.87 -21.75
C LYS A 178 9.63 -3.13 -22.69
N THR A 179 9.61 -4.26 -23.36
CA THR A 179 8.50 -4.66 -24.24
C THR A 179 7.43 -5.48 -23.52
N TYR A 180 7.79 -6.14 -22.41
CA TYR A 180 6.88 -6.94 -21.59
C TYR A 180 5.89 -6.10 -20.77
N ASN A 181 6.07 -4.81 -20.64
CA ASN A 181 5.12 -3.93 -19.94
C ASN A 181 3.69 -4.01 -20.50
N ARG A 182 3.54 -4.35 -21.78
CA ARG A 182 2.24 -4.48 -22.47
C ARG A 182 1.55 -5.84 -22.25
N THR A 183 2.27 -6.85 -21.81
CA THR A 183 1.77 -8.21 -21.58
C THR A 183 1.63 -8.55 -20.10
N GLY A 184 2.08 -7.67 -19.22
CA GLY A 184 1.96 -7.82 -17.78
C GLY A 184 0.52 -7.61 -17.30
N SER A 185 0.23 -8.15 -16.13
CA SER A 185 -1.02 -7.87 -15.42
C SER A 185 -0.98 -6.46 -14.86
N PHE A 186 -1.89 -5.58 -15.33
CA PHE A 186 -2.05 -4.21 -14.85
C PHE A 186 -3.41 -4.07 -14.19
N SER A 187 -3.42 -3.77 -12.91
CA SER A 187 -4.62 -3.75 -12.10
C SER A 187 -4.66 -2.54 -11.17
N SER A 188 -5.86 -2.00 -10.99
CA SER A 188 -6.17 -1.04 -9.94
C SER A 188 -6.52 -1.79 -8.66
N VAL A 189 -5.86 -1.48 -7.58
CA VAL A 189 -6.01 -2.17 -6.29
C VAL A 189 -6.17 -1.16 -5.18
N TYR A 190 -7.21 -1.29 -4.40
CA TYR A 190 -7.30 -0.65 -3.09
C TYR A 190 -6.62 -1.54 -2.06
N THR A 191 -5.68 -0.98 -1.33
CA THR A 191 -4.90 -1.66 -0.30
C THR A 191 -5.20 -1.07 1.07
N ALA A 192 -5.16 -1.92 2.09
CA ALA A 192 -5.44 -1.51 3.45
C ALA A 192 -4.24 -0.79 4.09
N TYR A 193 -4.53 0.32 4.72
CA TYR A 193 -3.62 1.08 5.58
C TYR A 193 -4.31 1.37 6.90
N PHE A 194 -3.53 1.42 7.96
CA PHE A 194 -3.94 2.09 9.18
C PHE A 194 -3.22 3.42 9.30
N THR A 195 -3.92 4.46 9.73
CA THR A 195 -3.32 5.71 10.19
C THR A 195 -3.47 5.81 11.69
N TYR A 196 -2.51 6.46 12.34
CA TYR A 196 -2.50 6.63 13.79
C TYR A 196 -2.21 8.08 14.14
N ASP A 197 -2.98 8.59 15.08
CA ASP A 197 -2.79 9.89 15.66
C ASP A 197 -2.47 9.74 17.15
N ALA A 198 -1.64 10.61 17.68
CA ALA A 198 -1.31 10.61 19.09
C ALA A 198 -0.77 11.96 19.54
N ASP A 199 -1.13 12.38 20.75
CA ASP A 199 -0.40 13.40 21.49
C ASP A 199 0.58 12.70 22.45
N THR A 200 1.81 13.18 22.50
CA THR A 200 2.84 12.58 23.37
C THR A 200 3.54 13.64 24.22
N GLU A 201 3.94 13.21 25.42
CA GLU A 201 4.83 13.96 26.30
C GLU A 201 5.99 13.05 26.68
N ALA A 202 7.21 13.44 26.32
CA ALA A 202 8.41 12.66 26.59
C ALA A 202 9.32 13.38 27.57
N THR A 203 9.52 12.78 28.74
CA THR A 203 10.54 13.21 29.71
C THR A 203 11.84 12.49 29.40
N TYR A 204 12.94 13.20 29.32
CA TYR A 204 14.23 12.63 29.00
C TYR A 204 15.36 13.10 29.92
N THR A 205 16.43 12.32 29.95
CA THR A 205 17.74 12.68 30.46
C THR A 205 18.79 12.40 29.39
N GLY A 206 19.83 13.21 29.37
CA GLY A 206 20.87 13.08 28.35
C GLY A 206 22.07 13.98 28.63
N ARG A 207 22.90 14.14 27.59
CA ARG A 207 24.10 14.99 27.66
C ARG A 207 24.21 15.83 26.39
N ARG A 208 24.48 17.11 26.60
CA ARG A 208 24.83 18.07 25.57
C ARG A 208 26.35 18.10 25.41
N GLY A 209 26.84 17.98 24.19
CA GLY A 209 28.24 18.09 23.83
C GLY A 209 28.51 19.37 23.05
N ASP A 210 29.43 20.20 23.58
CA ASP A 210 29.92 21.39 22.87
C ASP A 210 31.36 21.11 22.39
N ASP A 211 31.59 21.17 21.10
CA ASP A 211 32.90 20.89 20.50
C ASP A 211 33.82 22.11 20.59
N TYR A 212 35.06 21.88 20.99
CA TYR A 212 36.10 22.89 21.01
C TYR A 212 37.40 22.36 20.41
N THR A 213 38.21 23.24 19.90
CA THR A 213 39.49 22.88 19.28
C THR A 213 40.64 23.12 20.23
N VAL A 214 41.58 22.18 20.28
CA VAL A 214 42.86 22.28 20.98
C VAL A 214 43.98 22.05 20.02
N THR A 215 45.06 22.82 20.14
CA THR A 215 46.31 22.59 19.43
C THR A 215 47.16 21.62 20.23
N VAL A 216 47.55 20.51 19.60
CA VAL A 216 48.34 19.44 20.22
C VAL A 216 49.60 19.27 19.41
N GLY A 217 50.74 19.09 20.07
CA GLY A 217 52.04 18.98 19.46
C GLY A 217 52.90 20.24 19.61
N SER A 218 54.09 20.25 19.07
CA SER A 218 55.03 21.35 19.12
C SER A 218 55.91 21.33 17.85
N GLY A 219 56.14 22.49 17.26
CA GLY A 219 56.93 22.64 16.05
C GLY A 219 56.22 22.05 14.82
N ASP A 220 56.96 21.29 14.01
CA ASP A 220 56.45 20.73 12.75
C ASP A 220 55.34 19.65 12.94
N ASP A 221 55.12 19.17 14.18
CA ASP A 221 54.10 18.18 14.52
C ASP A 221 52.81 18.82 15.14
N GLU A 222 52.66 20.14 15.03
CA GLU A 222 51.48 20.85 15.53
C GLU A 222 50.23 20.49 14.75
N ARG A 223 49.21 19.97 15.44
CA ARG A 223 47.92 19.62 14.85
C ARG A 223 46.75 20.10 15.71
N THR A 224 45.64 20.42 15.05
CA THR A 224 44.40 20.78 15.70
C THR A 224 43.57 19.55 15.92
N GLU A 225 43.13 19.30 17.17
CA GLU A 225 42.21 18.24 17.54
C GLU A 225 40.91 18.85 18.03
N THR A 226 39.76 18.31 17.60
CA THR A 226 38.45 18.66 18.13
C THR A 226 38.15 17.78 19.35
N ARG A 227 37.77 18.36 20.44
CA ARG A 227 37.34 17.72 21.69
C ARG A 227 35.95 18.18 22.04
N THR A 228 35.19 17.37 22.81
CA THR A 228 33.83 17.69 23.23
C THR A 228 33.74 17.82 24.75
N ASN A 229 33.17 18.90 25.22
CA ASN A 229 32.75 19.06 26.62
C ASN A 229 31.30 18.57 26.74
N TRP A 230 31.07 17.69 27.71
CA TRP A 230 29.75 17.10 27.94
C TRP A 230 29.12 17.67 29.21
N PHE A 231 27.86 18.10 29.10
CA PHE A 231 27.05 18.64 30.18
C PHE A 231 25.79 17.79 30.34
N PRO A 232 25.41 17.31 31.55
CA PRO A 232 24.17 16.65 31.79
C PRO A 232 22.99 17.60 31.58
N VAL A 233 21.94 17.08 30.92
CA VAL A 233 20.71 17.84 30.67
C VAL A 233 19.51 16.93 30.88
N SER A 234 18.37 17.54 31.19
CA SER A 234 17.07 16.85 31.25
C SER A 234 15.99 17.83 30.78
N GLY A 235 14.92 17.31 30.26
CA GLY A 235 13.83 18.13 29.75
C GLY A 235 12.55 17.32 29.51
N VAL A 236 11.56 18.04 29.02
CA VAL A 236 10.26 17.47 28.59
C VAL A 236 9.95 18.05 27.22
N VAL A 237 9.64 17.18 26.27
CA VAL A 237 9.20 17.57 24.92
C VAL A 237 7.82 17.01 24.64
N THR A 238 7.07 17.71 23.79
CA THR A 238 5.75 17.29 23.34
C THR A 238 5.74 17.15 21.83
N ASN A 239 5.08 16.11 21.33
CA ASN A 239 4.83 15.93 19.91
C ASN A 239 3.34 15.63 19.71
N SER A 240 2.79 16.09 18.58
CA SER A 240 1.47 15.73 18.11
C SER A 240 1.64 15.09 16.75
N PHE A 241 1.09 13.90 16.60
CA PHE A 241 1.16 13.10 15.39
C PHE A 241 -0.23 13.04 14.76
N ASP A 242 -0.31 13.23 13.46
CA ASP A 242 -1.53 13.22 12.66
C ASP A 242 -1.29 12.33 11.45
N ASP A 243 -2.13 11.31 11.28
CA ASP A 243 -2.13 10.39 10.14
C ASP A 243 -0.79 9.65 9.88
N ILE A 244 -0.14 9.13 10.92
CA ILE A 244 1.04 8.25 10.72
C ILE A 244 0.60 6.98 10.02
N THR A 245 0.90 6.87 8.72
CA THR A 245 0.46 5.78 7.85
C THR A 245 1.26 4.51 8.06
N VAL A 246 0.58 3.37 8.12
CA VAL A 246 1.19 2.03 8.14
C VAL A 246 0.50 1.13 7.14
N PHE A 247 1.28 0.55 6.25
CA PHE A 247 0.79 -0.39 5.25
C PHE A 247 0.44 -1.74 5.87
N ALA A 248 -0.80 -2.19 5.68
CA ALA A 248 -1.36 -3.33 6.39
C ALA A 248 -1.41 -4.64 5.57
N ASN A 249 -0.88 -4.68 4.35
CA ASN A 249 -0.91 -5.87 3.51
C ASN A 249 0.45 -6.58 3.37
N ASP A 250 0.39 -7.91 3.25
CA ASP A 250 1.51 -8.74 2.86
C ASP A 250 1.52 -8.99 1.34
N GLY A 251 2.61 -9.62 0.85
CA GLY A 251 2.76 -9.94 -0.57
C GLY A 251 3.19 -8.77 -1.46
N PHE A 252 3.46 -7.60 -0.87
CA PHE A 252 4.04 -6.44 -1.54
C PHE A 252 5.47 -6.18 -1.03
N ASP A 253 6.28 -5.53 -1.83
CA ASP A 253 7.57 -5.01 -1.36
C ASP A 253 7.33 -3.77 -0.49
N ARG A 254 7.23 -3.97 0.84
CA ARG A 254 6.93 -2.92 1.82
C ARG A 254 7.89 -1.73 1.70
N ALA A 255 9.18 -1.96 1.43
CA ALA A 255 10.16 -0.90 1.29
C ALA A 255 9.92 -0.01 0.05
N ARG A 256 9.30 -0.54 -1.00
CA ARG A 256 8.89 0.22 -2.17
C ARG A 256 7.56 0.90 -1.98
N VAL A 257 6.61 0.19 -1.36
CA VAL A 257 5.29 0.76 -1.05
C VAL A 257 5.43 1.96 -0.11
N ALA A 258 6.31 1.89 0.90
CA ALA A 258 6.60 3.02 1.77
C ALA A 258 7.14 4.26 1.03
N LYS A 259 7.79 4.09 -0.13
CA LYS A 259 8.26 5.22 -0.96
C LYS A 259 7.18 5.84 -1.84
N LEU A 260 5.96 5.31 -1.83
CA LEU A 260 4.80 5.93 -2.46
C LEU A 260 4.22 7.07 -1.61
N GLU A 261 4.61 7.16 -0.34
CA GLU A 261 4.25 8.27 0.53
C GLU A 261 4.82 9.62 0.00
N PRO A 262 4.19 10.76 0.32
CA PRO A 262 3.06 10.93 1.22
C PRO A 262 1.71 10.60 0.57
N TRP A 263 0.78 10.12 1.39
CA TRP A 263 -0.62 9.93 1.01
C TRP A 263 -1.46 11.13 1.49
N PRO A 264 -2.39 11.66 0.68
CA PRO A 264 -3.26 12.75 1.12
C PRO A 264 -4.43 12.21 1.97
N THR A 265 -4.12 11.66 3.13
CA THR A 265 -5.07 11.00 4.05
C THR A 265 -6.19 11.93 4.50
N GLN A 266 -5.92 13.24 4.60
CA GLN A 266 -6.90 14.27 4.94
C GLN A 266 -8.02 14.38 3.89
N THR A 267 -7.80 13.87 2.67
CA THR A 267 -8.83 13.84 1.62
C THR A 267 -9.68 12.57 1.63
N ALA A 268 -9.41 11.65 2.57
CA ALA A 268 -10.15 10.41 2.69
C ALA A 268 -11.65 10.68 2.93
N LYS A 269 -12.47 10.05 2.10
CA LYS A 269 -13.93 10.09 2.20
C LYS A 269 -14.42 8.96 3.09
N SER A 270 -15.54 9.16 3.75
CA SER A 270 -16.24 8.07 4.44
C SER A 270 -16.43 6.90 3.48
N TYR A 271 -16.14 5.68 3.92
CA TYR A 271 -16.18 4.51 3.05
C TYR A 271 -17.56 4.24 2.47
N SER A 272 -17.58 3.98 1.18
CA SER A 272 -18.72 3.35 0.49
C SER A 272 -18.21 2.30 -0.48
N PRO A 273 -18.88 1.15 -0.58
CA PRO A 273 -18.54 0.12 -1.55
C PRO A 273 -18.54 0.58 -3.01
N GLU A 274 -19.22 1.67 -3.32
CA GLU A 274 -19.28 2.26 -4.67
C GLU A 274 -17.93 2.77 -5.17
N PHE A 275 -17.07 3.24 -4.26
CA PHE A 275 -15.71 3.70 -4.63
C PHE A 275 -14.82 2.57 -5.15
N VAL A 276 -15.07 1.34 -4.71
CA VAL A 276 -14.26 0.19 -5.10
C VAL A 276 -14.87 -0.60 -6.26
N ALA A 277 -16.00 -0.13 -6.81
CA ALA A 277 -16.68 -0.78 -7.92
C ALA A 277 -15.76 -0.87 -9.16
N GLY A 278 -15.49 -2.10 -9.64
CA GLY A 278 -14.60 -2.35 -10.79
C GLY A 278 -13.10 -2.32 -10.46
N HIS A 279 -12.72 -2.13 -9.21
CA HIS A 279 -11.35 -2.20 -8.73
C HIS A 279 -11.15 -3.44 -7.86
N LEU A 280 -9.92 -3.97 -7.84
CA LEU A 280 -9.55 -4.96 -6.83
C LEU A 280 -9.45 -4.27 -5.47
N CYS A 281 -9.86 -4.97 -4.43
CA CYS A 281 -9.75 -4.47 -3.07
C CYS A 281 -9.18 -5.55 -2.15
N ARG A 282 -8.27 -5.18 -1.27
CA ARG A 282 -7.69 -6.06 -0.26
C ARG A 282 -8.07 -5.62 1.14
N THR A 283 -8.45 -6.60 1.94
CA THR A 283 -8.47 -6.44 3.39
C THR A 283 -7.04 -6.39 3.94
N TYR A 284 -6.88 -6.00 5.19
CA TYR A 284 -5.57 -6.03 5.85
C TYR A 284 -5.13 -7.48 6.17
N ASP A 285 -3.83 -7.75 6.11
CA ASP A 285 -3.21 -8.97 6.56
C ASP A 285 -2.65 -8.80 7.98
N ASN A 286 -2.15 -7.60 8.28
CA ASN A 286 -1.66 -7.19 9.60
C ASN A 286 -2.71 -6.32 10.28
N ASP A 287 -3.15 -6.72 11.47
CA ASP A 287 -4.21 -6.02 12.19
C ASP A 287 -3.75 -4.69 12.81
N VAL A 288 -4.70 -3.94 13.38
CA VAL A 288 -4.44 -2.62 13.97
C VAL A 288 -3.40 -2.69 15.11
N GLU A 289 -3.33 -3.78 15.88
CA GLU A 289 -2.37 -3.96 16.96
C GLU A 289 -0.95 -4.17 16.42
N GLN A 290 -0.81 -5.00 15.38
CA GLN A 290 0.48 -5.25 14.71
C GLN A 290 1.00 -3.99 14.03
N CYS A 291 0.12 -3.26 13.32
CA CYS A 291 0.46 -2.01 12.65
C CYS A 291 0.79 -0.89 13.64
N MET A 292 0.17 -0.86 14.82
CA MET A 292 0.49 0.10 15.89
C MET A 292 1.97 0.02 16.29
N GLY A 293 2.55 -1.17 16.37
CA GLY A 293 3.97 -1.34 16.69
C GLY A 293 4.91 -0.65 15.68
N GLU A 294 4.55 -0.65 14.39
CA GLU A 294 5.29 0.09 13.35
C GLU A 294 5.06 1.60 13.48
N ALA A 295 3.82 2.02 13.74
CA ALA A 295 3.49 3.44 13.92
C ALA A 295 4.24 4.05 15.11
N THR A 296 4.22 3.39 16.27
CA THR A 296 4.96 3.84 17.45
C THR A 296 6.46 3.93 17.19
N THR A 297 7.05 3.00 16.44
CA THR A 297 8.46 3.07 16.04
C THR A 297 8.76 4.33 15.20
N LYS A 298 7.87 4.68 14.26
CA LYS A 298 7.99 5.91 13.45
C LYS A 298 7.89 7.17 14.34
N MET A 299 6.89 7.20 15.23
CA MET A 299 6.67 8.30 16.15
C MET A 299 7.84 8.47 17.14
N GLU A 300 8.35 7.38 17.70
CA GLU A 300 9.50 7.39 18.60
C GLU A 300 10.76 7.95 17.93
N ALA A 301 11.00 7.61 16.68
CA ALA A 301 12.12 8.16 15.92
C ALA A 301 12.03 9.69 15.76
N GLU A 302 10.83 10.24 15.63
CA GLU A 302 10.61 11.68 15.57
C GLU A 302 10.73 12.34 16.95
N ILE A 303 10.20 11.68 18.01
CA ILE A 303 10.38 12.14 19.39
C ILE A 303 11.87 12.23 19.72
N ASP A 304 12.67 11.25 19.33
CA ASP A 304 14.13 11.28 19.52
C ASP A 304 14.80 12.47 18.81
N GLN A 305 14.33 12.83 17.62
CA GLN A 305 14.82 14.01 16.93
C GLN A 305 14.41 15.30 17.67
N THR A 306 13.20 15.34 18.24
CA THR A 306 12.72 16.47 19.03
C THR A 306 13.55 16.61 20.31
N ILE A 307 13.82 15.51 21.01
CA ILE A 307 14.70 15.49 22.19
C ILE A 307 16.11 16.00 21.82
N ARG A 308 16.71 15.52 20.73
CA ARG A 308 18.04 15.97 20.29
C ARG A 308 18.06 17.46 19.95
N ARG A 309 17.00 17.98 19.34
CA ARG A 309 16.86 19.42 19.07
C ARG A 309 16.76 20.23 20.37
N ASP A 310 16.05 19.71 21.37
CA ASP A 310 15.91 20.36 22.69
C ASP A 310 17.23 20.33 23.47
N ILE A 311 17.98 19.23 23.47
CA ILE A 311 19.33 19.12 24.03
C ILE A 311 20.27 20.17 23.43
N GLY A 312 20.23 20.39 22.13
CA GLY A 312 21.08 21.34 21.42
C GLY A 312 22.56 20.99 21.45
N GLY A 313 23.44 21.99 21.23
CA GLY A 313 24.89 21.80 21.14
C GLY A 313 25.32 21.12 19.85
N ASP A 314 26.64 20.84 19.73
CA ASP A 314 27.21 20.19 18.54
C ASP A 314 26.92 18.69 18.51
N ARG A 315 26.82 18.08 19.70
CA ARG A 315 26.54 16.65 19.88
C ARG A 315 25.47 16.43 20.96
N GLN A 316 24.64 15.40 20.74
CA GLN A 316 23.57 15.04 21.65
C GLN A 316 23.64 13.55 21.97
N ASP A 317 23.55 13.20 23.23
CA ASP A 317 23.45 11.84 23.72
C ASP A 317 22.21 11.73 24.62
N VAL A 318 21.30 10.80 24.32
CA VAL A 318 20.07 10.57 25.05
C VAL A 318 20.29 9.35 25.92
N ASP A 319 20.36 9.54 27.24
CA ASP A 319 20.60 8.44 28.18
C ASP A 319 19.32 7.65 28.48
N SER A 320 18.18 8.34 28.63
CA SER A 320 16.88 7.72 28.88
C SER A 320 15.73 8.58 28.42
N ARG A 321 14.60 7.97 28.11
CA ARG A 321 13.33 8.64 27.85
C ARG A 321 12.15 7.83 28.37
N ILE A 322 11.10 8.51 28.79
CA ILE A 322 9.80 7.94 29.16
C ILE A 322 8.76 8.73 28.38
N ILE A 323 7.97 8.01 27.57
CA ILE A 323 6.95 8.60 26.71
C ILE A 323 5.57 8.30 27.29
N ASP A 324 4.79 9.33 27.54
CA ASP A 324 3.38 9.25 27.89
C ASP A 324 2.55 9.45 26.61
N TRP A 325 1.81 8.42 26.22
CA TRP A 325 0.97 8.38 25.02
C TRP A 325 -0.45 8.79 25.38
N ARG A 326 -0.96 9.81 24.69
CA ARG A 326 -2.30 10.35 24.96
C ARG A 326 -3.11 10.41 23.67
N LYS A 327 -4.44 10.30 23.77
CA LYS A 327 -5.39 10.46 22.66
C LYS A 327 -5.02 9.63 21.41
N MET A 328 -4.71 8.37 21.61
CA MET A 328 -4.41 7.50 20.49
C MET A 328 -5.68 7.14 19.73
N THR A 329 -5.76 7.58 18.48
CA THR A 329 -6.82 7.24 17.54
C THR A 329 -6.24 6.53 16.32
N TYR A 330 -7.11 5.92 15.53
CA TYR A 330 -6.73 5.29 14.26
C TYR A 330 -7.84 5.45 13.23
N LYS A 331 -7.51 5.25 11.95
CA LYS A 331 -8.44 5.06 10.83
C LYS A 331 -7.99 3.86 10.02
N HIS A 332 -8.93 2.99 9.62
CA HIS A 332 -8.70 1.97 8.61
C HIS A 332 -9.05 2.56 7.24
N LEU A 333 -8.05 2.83 6.43
CA LEU A 333 -8.20 3.47 5.13
C LEU A 333 -7.89 2.51 3.99
N LEU A 334 -8.60 2.67 2.87
CA LEU A 334 -8.26 2.08 1.59
C LEU A 334 -7.54 3.12 0.73
N LEU A 335 -6.29 2.82 0.37
CA LEU A 335 -5.48 3.68 -0.49
C LEU A 335 -5.28 3.05 -1.87
N PRO A 336 -5.35 3.86 -2.95
CA PRO A 336 -5.38 3.39 -4.31
C PRO A 336 -3.97 3.17 -4.87
N ILE A 337 -3.67 1.96 -5.32
CA ILE A 337 -2.40 1.62 -5.96
C ILE A 337 -2.68 1.01 -7.34
N TRP A 338 -2.02 1.52 -8.38
CA TRP A 338 -1.88 0.80 -9.64
C TRP A 338 -0.74 -0.20 -9.51
N LEU A 339 -1.03 -1.46 -9.79
CA LEU A 339 -0.09 -2.58 -9.73
C LEU A 339 0.16 -3.14 -11.13
N LEU A 340 1.42 -3.06 -11.58
CA LEU A 340 1.89 -3.79 -12.73
C LEU A 340 2.74 -4.96 -12.28
N THR A 341 2.39 -6.16 -12.68
CA THR A 341 3.21 -7.36 -12.49
C THR A 341 3.73 -7.84 -13.83
N VAL A 342 5.05 -7.87 -13.99
CA VAL A 342 5.73 -8.36 -15.19
C VAL A 342 6.50 -9.63 -14.82
N ILE A 343 6.25 -10.72 -15.53
CA ILE A 343 7.03 -11.96 -15.38
C ILE A 343 8.19 -11.91 -16.37
N TYR A 344 9.42 -11.94 -15.87
CA TYR A 344 10.63 -11.98 -16.68
C TYR A 344 11.56 -13.07 -16.17
N GLN A 345 11.91 -14.03 -17.04
CA GLN A 345 12.70 -15.23 -16.69
C GLN A 345 12.14 -15.94 -15.44
N ASP A 346 10.84 -16.24 -15.47
CA ASP A 346 10.07 -16.91 -14.41
C ASP A 346 10.08 -16.21 -13.04
N LYS A 347 10.46 -14.92 -13.01
CA LYS A 347 10.43 -14.09 -11.80
C LYS A 347 9.44 -12.93 -11.96
N PRO A 348 8.56 -12.71 -10.99
CA PRO A 348 7.68 -11.55 -10.98
C PRO A 348 8.46 -10.29 -10.61
N PHE A 349 8.24 -9.23 -11.37
CA PHE A 349 8.70 -7.87 -11.09
C PHE A 349 7.47 -6.99 -10.93
N GLN A 350 7.33 -6.38 -9.78
CA GLN A 350 6.20 -5.53 -9.45
C GLN A 350 6.59 -4.06 -9.52
N VAL A 351 5.71 -3.26 -10.11
CA VAL A 351 5.79 -1.80 -10.15
C VAL A 351 4.50 -1.27 -9.56
N TYR A 352 4.65 -0.38 -8.61
CA TYR A 352 3.57 0.26 -7.87
C TYR A 352 3.49 1.73 -8.26
N ILE A 353 2.26 2.24 -8.40
CA ILE A 353 2.03 3.67 -8.63
C ILE A 353 1.02 4.14 -7.61
N ASN A 354 1.33 5.24 -6.95
CA ASN A 354 0.35 5.93 -6.13
C ASN A 354 -0.80 6.42 -7.02
N GLY A 355 -2.01 5.91 -6.78
CA GLY A 355 -3.21 6.21 -7.58
C GLY A 355 -3.72 7.64 -7.46
N VAL A 356 -3.10 8.45 -6.58
CA VAL A 356 -3.42 9.87 -6.38
C VAL A 356 -2.33 10.77 -6.95
N THR A 357 -1.06 10.55 -6.56
CA THR A 357 0.06 11.42 -6.91
C THR A 357 0.76 11.03 -8.20
N GLY A 358 0.66 9.76 -8.62
CA GLY A 358 1.39 9.22 -9.76
C GLY A 358 2.84 8.83 -9.45
N GLU A 359 3.29 8.88 -8.18
CA GLU A 359 4.63 8.41 -7.79
C GLU A 359 4.80 6.93 -8.13
N VAL A 360 5.95 6.57 -8.74
CA VAL A 360 6.23 5.22 -9.23
C VAL A 360 7.40 4.59 -8.50
N GLN A 361 7.17 3.41 -7.95
CA GLN A 361 8.21 2.59 -7.32
C GLN A 361 8.15 1.15 -7.85
N GLY A 362 9.30 0.58 -8.22
CA GLY A 362 9.25 -0.75 -8.82
C GLY A 362 10.56 -1.53 -8.81
N ALA A 363 10.41 -2.84 -8.94
CA ALA A 363 11.50 -3.76 -9.21
C ALA A 363 11.80 -3.83 -10.71
N ARG A 364 13.06 -4.01 -11.04
CA ARG A 364 13.50 -4.23 -12.43
C ARG A 364 14.62 -5.26 -12.50
N PRO A 365 14.67 -6.06 -13.54
CA PRO A 365 15.86 -6.87 -13.82
C PRO A 365 17.03 -6.00 -14.29
N TRP A 366 18.24 -6.50 -14.07
CA TRP A 366 19.47 -5.85 -14.53
C TRP A 366 20.06 -6.60 -15.72
N SER A 367 20.38 -5.89 -16.80
CA SER A 367 21.06 -6.47 -17.95
C SER A 367 22.55 -6.54 -17.70
N LYS A 368 23.07 -7.73 -17.45
CA LYS A 368 24.52 -7.96 -17.28
C LYS A 368 25.32 -7.45 -18.50
N VAL A 369 24.78 -7.65 -19.70
CA VAL A 369 25.43 -7.21 -20.96
C VAL A 369 25.56 -5.68 -20.99
N LYS A 370 24.50 -4.92 -20.66
CA LYS A 370 24.54 -3.45 -20.65
C LYS A 370 25.46 -2.91 -19.56
N ILE A 371 25.55 -3.57 -18.40
CA ILE A 371 26.44 -3.19 -17.30
C ILE A 371 27.90 -3.41 -17.72
N ILE A 372 28.24 -4.57 -18.29
CA ILE A 372 29.59 -4.87 -18.78
C ILE A 372 29.99 -3.90 -19.89
N ALA A 373 29.10 -3.64 -20.85
CA ALA A 373 29.38 -2.68 -21.92
C ALA A 373 29.67 -1.27 -21.36
N ALA A 374 28.88 -0.81 -20.40
CA ALA A 374 29.11 0.48 -19.74
C ALA A 374 30.46 0.52 -18.98
N ALA A 375 30.78 -0.55 -18.26
CA ALA A 375 32.05 -0.65 -17.55
C ALA A 375 33.28 -0.61 -18.52
N VAL A 376 33.19 -1.31 -19.66
CA VAL A 376 34.24 -1.28 -20.70
C VAL A 376 34.39 0.13 -21.28
N ILE A 377 33.25 0.82 -21.58
CA ILE A 377 33.32 2.20 -22.10
C ILE A 377 34.01 3.13 -21.09
N ILE A 378 33.62 3.05 -19.81
CA ILE A 378 34.24 3.85 -18.75
C ILE A 378 35.73 3.58 -18.65
N LEU A 379 36.14 2.31 -18.70
CA LEU A 379 37.58 1.93 -18.67
C LEU A 379 38.33 2.53 -19.85
N VAL A 380 37.79 2.43 -21.05
CA VAL A 380 38.42 3.03 -22.25
C VAL A 380 38.54 4.54 -22.10
N VAL A 381 37.52 5.23 -21.63
CA VAL A 381 37.57 6.69 -21.39
C VAL A 381 38.68 7.04 -20.37
N ILE A 382 38.80 6.28 -19.29
CA ILE A 382 39.84 6.49 -18.27
C ILE A 382 41.23 6.31 -18.89
N ILE A 383 41.46 5.25 -19.67
CA ILE A 383 42.75 5.00 -20.34
C ILE A 383 43.09 6.15 -21.28
N VAL A 384 42.13 6.61 -22.10
CA VAL A 384 42.34 7.73 -23.02
C VAL A 384 42.70 9.00 -22.25
N LEU A 385 42.00 9.31 -21.15
CA LEU A 385 42.33 10.47 -20.31
C LEU A 385 43.71 10.39 -19.70
N ILE A 386 44.15 9.21 -19.22
CA ILE A 386 45.49 9.01 -18.67
C ILE A 386 46.57 9.23 -19.76
N VAL A 387 46.34 8.69 -20.96
CA VAL A 387 47.28 8.87 -22.10
C VAL A 387 47.38 10.34 -22.48
N LEU A 388 46.26 11.05 -22.58
CA LEU A 388 46.24 12.48 -22.91
C LEU A 388 46.94 13.34 -21.84
N LEU A 389 46.73 13.01 -20.56
CA LEU A 389 47.40 13.70 -19.45
C LEU A 389 48.89 13.45 -19.41
N LYS A 390 49.35 12.22 -19.76
CA LYS A 390 50.78 11.92 -19.90
C LYS A 390 51.41 12.64 -21.10
N SER A 391 50.73 12.68 -22.24
CA SER A 391 51.22 13.36 -23.44
C SER A 391 51.32 14.88 -23.29
N ARG A 392 50.55 15.50 -22.39
CA ARG A 392 50.65 16.92 -22.05
C ARG A 392 51.82 17.27 -21.10
N LYS A 393 52.35 16.28 -20.40
CA LYS A 393 53.50 16.45 -19.46
C LYS A 393 54.85 16.12 -20.08
N SER A 394 54.85 15.56 -21.27
CA SER A 394 56.03 15.33 -22.11
C SER A 394 56.16 16.43 -23.16
#